data_347dd41689bef626b19236d10b304203
#
_entry.id   347dd41689bef626b19236d10b304203
#
_cell.length_a   1.000
_cell.length_b   1.000
_cell.length_c   1.000
_cell.angle_alpha   90.00
_cell.angle_beta   90.00
_cell.angle_gamma   90.00
#
_symmetry.space_group_name_H-M   'P 1'
#
loop_
_entity.id
_entity.type
_entity.pdbx_description
1 polymer ?
#
loop_
_entity_poly.entity_id
_entity_poly.type
_entity_poly.pdbx_seq_one_letter_code
_entity_poly.pdbx_strand_id
1 'polypeptide(L)'
;RMRLGETYLIAAEAAGRKGDYDLAATYVNKVRERAAWHEGEVKVPQFYTIEGGVNDTHSTYDAIKVTEAQLRNTDFVEFMLDERGRELLGETCRWEDLVRTEKFYEWVKTFNPDATGLKEFHKLRPIPQTHIDRLSPAGVITEEQNEGYY
;
A
#
# COMPACT_ATOMS: atom_id res chain seq x y z
N ARG A 1 -6.45 1.58 13.27
CA ARG A 1 -6.99 0.30 13.76
C ARG A 1 -6.91 -0.70 12.61
N MET A 2 -6.09 -1.72 12.75
CA MET A 2 -5.93 -2.79 11.75
C MET A 2 -7.25 -3.53 11.53
N ARG A 3 -7.57 -3.87 10.28
CA ARG A 3 -8.74 -4.66 9.91
C ARG A 3 -8.35 -5.97 9.23
N LEU A 4 -9.30 -6.91 9.13
CA LEU A 4 -9.01 -8.27 8.66
C LEU A 4 -8.44 -8.30 7.24
N GLY A 5 -8.90 -7.44 6.32
CA GLY A 5 -8.33 -7.33 4.97
C GLY A 5 -6.84 -7.01 4.99
N GLU A 6 -6.42 -6.07 5.83
CA GLU A 6 -5.00 -5.76 6.01
C GLU A 6 -4.21 -6.97 6.55
N THR A 7 -4.77 -7.70 7.52
CA THR A 7 -4.14 -8.90 8.08
C THR A 7 -3.91 -9.97 7.01
N TYR A 8 -4.88 -10.21 6.13
CA TYR A 8 -4.72 -11.12 5.00
C TYR A 8 -3.62 -10.67 4.04
N LEU A 9 -3.54 -9.37 3.73
CA LEU A 9 -2.51 -8.86 2.82
C LEU A 9 -1.11 -8.90 3.45
N ILE A 10 -0.96 -8.69 4.75
CA ILE A 10 0.31 -8.90 5.47
C ILE A 10 0.72 -10.38 5.40
N ALA A 11 -0.22 -11.30 5.64
CA ALA A 11 0.04 -12.73 5.57
C ALA A 11 0.42 -13.17 4.15
N ALA A 12 -0.27 -12.63 3.13
CA ALA A 12 0.04 -12.86 1.72
C ALA A 12 1.45 -12.41 1.37
N GLU A 13 1.82 -11.20 1.76
CA GLU A 13 3.16 -10.66 1.51
C GLU A 13 4.23 -11.50 2.21
N ALA A 14 4.00 -11.89 3.46
CA ALA A 14 4.94 -12.73 4.21
C ALA A 14 5.14 -14.11 3.55
N ALA A 15 4.06 -14.73 3.07
CA ALA A 15 4.12 -16.01 2.36
C ALA A 15 4.91 -15.89 1.05
N GLY A 16 4.57 -14.92 0.20
CA GLY A 16 5.24 -14.73 -1.09
C GLY A 16 6.70 -14.35 -0.97
N ARG A 17 7.08 -13.52 0.03
CA ARG A 17 8.50 -13.22 0.32
C ARG A 17 9.30 -14.46 0.77
N LYS A 18 8.64 -15.49 1.26
CA LYS A 18 9.24 -16.81 1.57
C LYS A 18 9.22 -17.75 0.37
N GLY A 19 8.67 -17.33 -0.77
CA GLY A 19 8.53 -18.16 -1.98
C GLY A 19 7.28 -19.04 -2.01
N ASP A 20 6.42 -18.96 -1.01
CA ASP A 20 5.14 -19.68 -0.96
C ASP A 20 4.03 -18.88 -1.65
N TYR A 21 4.07 -18.87 -2.98
CA TYR A 21 3.11 -18.11 -3.79
C TYR A 21 1.71 -18.72 -3.83
N ASP A 22 1.57 -20.01 -3.55
CA ASP A 22 0.26 -20.66 -3.43
C ASP A 22 -0.50 -20.16 -2.21
N LEU A 23 0.18 -20.13 -1.06
CA LEU A 23 -0.37 -19.57 0.16
C LEU A 23 -0.62 -18.06 0.03
N ALA A 24 0.29 -17.32 -0.65
CA ALA A 24 0.10 -15.89 -0.92
C ALA A 24 -1.15 -15.66 -1.77
N ALA A 25 -1.35 -16.42 -2.85
CA ALA A 25 -2.55 -16.36 -3.68
C ALA A 25 -3.82 -16.66 -2.87
N THR A 26 -3.77 -17.66 -2.00
CA THR A 26 -4.87 -18.02 -1.11
C THR A 26 -5.31 -16.82 -0.26
N TYR A 27 -4.37 -16.11 0.37
CA TYR A 27 -4.70 -14.96 1.22
C TYR A 27 -5.16 -13.73 0.43
N VAL A 28 -4.54 -13.42 -0.71
CA VAL A 28 -5.01 -12.35 -1.61
C VAL A 28 -6.43 -12.63 -2.08
N ASN A 29 -6.70 -13.87 -2.46
CA ASN A 29 -8.01 -14.27 -2.97
C ASN A 29 -9.12 -14.20 -1.91
N LYS A 30 -8.81 -14.28 -0.60
CA LYS A 30 -9.80 -14.01 0.46
C LYS A 30 -10.28 -12.55 0.44
N VAL A 31 -9.40 -11.62 0.13
CA VAL A 31 -9.76 -10.20 -0.01
C VAL A 31 -10.56 -9.96 -1.28
N ARG A 32 -10.11 -10.54 -2.40
CA ARG A 32 -10.76 -10.41 -3.71
C ARG A 32 -12.12 -11.10 -3.77
N GLU A 33 -12.29 -12.26 -3.13
CA GLU A 33 -13.57 -12.97 -3.03
C GLU A 33 -14.63 -12.07 -2.37
N ARG A 34 -14.28 -11.38 -1.30
CA ARG A 34 -15.18 -10.44 -0.64
C ARG A 34 -15.54 -9.23 -1.53
N ALA A 35 -14.58 -8.75 -2.32
CA ALA A 35 -14.74 -7.58 -3.19
C ALA A 35 -15.41 -7.90 -4.53
N ALA A 36 -15.48 -9.17 -4.90
CA ALA A 36 -16.11 -9.65 -6.14
C ALA A 36 -17.59 -9.30 -6.18
N TRP A 37 -18.10 -9.13 -7.40
CA TRP A 37 -19.55 -9.02 -7.61
C TRP A 37 -20.23 -10.37 -7.36
N HIS A 38 -21.37 -10.33 -6.66
CA HIS A 38 -22.21 -11.48 -6.39
C HIS A 38 -23.55 -11.34 -7.09
N GLU A 39 -24.07 -12.45 -7.62
CA GLU A 39 -25.38 -12.47 -8.28
C GLU A 39 -26.46 -12.01 -7.29
N GLY A 40 -27.35 -11.09 -7.75
CA GLY A 40 -28.41 -10.52 -6.92
C GLY A 40 -27.96 -9.32 -6.07
N GLU A 41 -26.70 -8.92 -6.15
CA GLU A 41 -26.23 -7.68 -5.48
C GLU A 41 -26.90 -6.47 -6.10
N VAL A 42 -27.55 -5.66 -5.25
CA VAL A 42 -28.19 -4.40 -5.67
C VAL A 42 -27.26 -3.24 -5.33
N LYS A 43 -26.68 -2.63 -6.36
CA LYS A 43 -25.89 -1.41 -6.20
C LYS A 43 -26.78 -0.20 -6.00
N VAL A 44 -26.41 0.67 -5.07
CA VAL A 44 -27.09 1.95 -4.85
C VAL A 44 -26.48 2.97 -5.83
N PRO A 45 -27.24 3.44 -6.86
CA PRO A 45 -26.68 4.23 -7.96
C PRO A 45 -25.89 5.46 -7.53
N GLN A 46 -26.32 6.14 -6.47
CA GLN A 46 -25.68 7.34 -5.94
C GLN A 46 -24.23 7.14 -5.45
N PHE A 47 -23.85 5.91 -5.15
CA PHE A 47 -22.47 5.57 -4.73
C PHE A 47 -21.61 5.03 -5.87
N TYR A 48 -22.21 4.74 -7.03
CA TYR A 48 -21.53 4.10 -8.15
C TYR A 48 -21.50 4.95 -9.42
N THR A 49 -22.26 6.05 -9.47
CA THR A 49 -22.24 6.99 -10.58
C THR A 49 -21.21 8.09 -10.31
N ILE A 50 -20.05 7.98 -10.91
CA ILE A 50 -19.09 9.08 -10.99
C ILE A 50 -19.23 9.70 -12.36
N GLU A 51 -19.25 11.02 -12.46
CA GLU A 51 -19.34 11.75 -13.73
C GLU A 51 -18.22 11.28 -14.67
N GLY A 52 -18.60 10.72 -15.82
CA GLY A 52 -17.67 10.16 -16.79
C GLY A 52 -17.17 8.75 -16.52
N GLY A 53 -17.61 8.07 -15.44
CA GLY A 53 -17.22 6.71 -15.10
C GLY A 53 -18.22 5.65 -15.53
N VAL A 54 -17.72 4.50 -15.99
CA VAL A 54 -18.53 3.28 -16.15
C VAL A 54 -18.47 2.50 -14.84
N ASN A 55 -19.56 2.50 -14.09
CA ASN A 55 -19.62 1.90 -12.75
C ASN A 55 -20.34 0.56 -12.72
N ASP A 56 -20.50 -0.08 -13.85
CA ASP A 56 -21.20 -1.34 -13.97
C ASP A 56 -20.23 -2.49 -14.24
N THR A 57 -19.27 -2.65 -13.36
CA THR A 57 -18.37 -3.81 -13.42
C THR A 57 -18.95 -4.94 -12.59
N HIS A 58 -19.40 -5.98 -13.26
CA HIS A 58 -19.79 -7.25 -12.65
C HIS A 58 -18.60 -8.21 -12.66
N SER A 59 -17.47 -7.78 -12.08
CA SER A 59 -16.27 -8.62 -12.00
C SER A 59 -16.50 -9.74 -10.97
N THR A 60 -16.79 -10.93 -11.49
CA THR A 60 -16.95 -12.13 -10.65
C THR A 60 -15.64 -12.53 -10.01
N TYR A 61 -15.71 -13.34 -8.94
CA TYR A 61 -14.51 -13.88 -8.30
C TYR A 61 -13.58 -14.60 -9.29
N ASP A 62 -14.14 -15.40 -10.20
CA ASP A 62 -13.35 -16.09 -11.22
C ASP A 62 -12.61 -15.15 -12.17
N ALA A 63 -13.15 -13.98 -12.42
CA ALA A 63 -12.50 -12.96 -13.27
C ALA A 63 -11.35 -12.21 -12.56
N ILE A 64 -11.40 -12.10 -11.24
CA ILE A 64 -10.44 -11.27 -10.48
C ILE A 64 -9.47 -12.07 -9.61
N LYS A 65 -9.70 -13.36 -9.37
CA LYS A 65 -8.79 -14.20 -8.58
C LYS A 65 -7.41 -14.29 -9.21
N VAL A 66 -6.38 -14.37 -8.38
CA VAL A 66 -5.00 -14.60 -8.82
C VAL A 66 -4.57 -16.04 -8.58
N THR A 67 -3.62 -16.48 -9.38
CA THR A 67 -3.01 -17.80 -9.30
C THR A 67 -1.58 -17.69 -8.79
N GLU A 68 -1.03 -18.80 -8.25
CA GLU A 68 0.38 -18.92 -7.91
C GLU A 68 1.28 -18.51 -9.09
N ALA A 69 0.98 -19.02 -10.29
CA ALA A 69 1.78 -18.72 -11.48
C ALA A 69 1.83 -17.23 -11.84
N GLN A 70 0.73 -16.50 -11.67
CA GLN A 70 0.71 -15.05 -11.88
C GLN A 70 1.58 -14.34 -10.86
N LEU A 71 1.50 -14.69 -9.58
CA LEU A 71 2.31 -14.08 -8.53
C LEU A 71 3.80 -14.38 -8.70
N ARG A 72 4.15 -15.57 -9.16
CA ARG A 72 5.53 -15.98 -9.42
C ARG A 72 6.17 -15.25 -10.59
N ASN A 73 5.39 -14.85 -11.58
CA ASN A 73 5.85 -14.23 -12.83
C ASN A 73 5.72 -12.70 -12.86
N THR A 74 5.45 -12.08 -11.72
CA THR A 74 5.37 -10.61 -11.57
C THR A 74 6.40 -10.11 -10.55
N ASP A 75 6.66 -8.79 -10.52
CA ASP A 75 7.27 -8.20 -9.33
C ASP A 75 6.28 -8.30 -8.17
N PHE A 76 6.56 -9.26 -7.30
CA PHE A 76 5.65 -9.59 -6.21
C PHE A 76 5.46 -8.43 -5.22
N VAL A 77 6.51 -7.64 -4.98
CA VAL A 77 6.42 -6.48 -4.06
C VAL A 77 5.54 -5.40 -4.66
N GLU A 78 5.71 -5.11 -5.94
CA GLU A 78 4.85 -4.14 -6.64
C GLU A 78 3.40 -4.61 -6.71
N PHE A 79 3.18 -5.89 -7.02
CA PHE A 79 1.85 -6.50 -6.97
C PHE A 79 1.18 -6.30 -5.60
N MET A 80 1.91 -6.56 -4.51
CA MET A 80 1.37 -6.40 -3.15
C MET A 80 1.12 -4.92 -2.80
N LEU A 81 1.96 -3.99 -3.28
CA LEU A 81 1.73 -2.56 -3.11
C LEU A 81 0.45 -2.10 -3.83
N ASP A 82 0.17 -2.63 -5.02
CA ASP A 82 -1.05 -2.36 -5.76
C ASP A 82 -2.27 -2.93 -5.06
N GLU A 83 -2.18 -4.17 -4.59
CA GLU A 83 -3.27 -4.84 -3.87
C GLU A 83 -3.62 -4.11 -2.57
N ARG A 84 -2.60 -3.73 -1.80
CA ARG A 84 -2.77 -2.92 -0.58
C ARG A 84 -3.32 -1.52 -0.90
N GLY A 85 -2.89 -0.92 -2.01
CA GLY A 85 -3.40 0.36 -2.49
C GLY A 85 -4.90 0.33 -2.78
N ARG A 86 -5.38 -0.75 -3.41
CA ARG A 86 -6.82 -0.94 -3.69
C ARG A 86 -7.63 -1.17 -2.42
N GLU A 87 -7.14 -2.06 -1.56
CA GLU A 87 -7.88 -2.47 -0.35
C GLU A 87 -7.89 -1.41 0.75
N LEU A 88 -6.79 -0.66 0.89
CA LEU A 88 -6.57 0.27 2.00
C LEU A 88 -6.62 1.74 1.57
N LEU A 89 -7.28 2.04 0.45
CA LEU A 89 -7.40 3.41 -0.04
C LEU A 89 -8.03 4.32 1.03
N GLY A 90 -7.35 5.44 1.33
CA GLY A 90 -7.78 6.40 2.33
C GLY A 90 -7.48 6.02 3.80
N GLU A 91 -6.83 4.89 4.06
CA GLU A 91 -6.53 4.41 5.42
C GLU A 91 -5.13 4.83 5.93
N THR A 92 -4.49 5.79 5.29
CA THR A 92 -3.22 6.44 5.71
C THR A 92 -1.97 5.55 5.78
N CYS A 93 -2.04 4.27 5.44
CA CYS A 93 -0.91 3.33 5.52
C CYS A 93 0.02 3.34 4.28
N ARG A 94 -0.31 4.11 3.24
CA ARG A 94 0.46 4.09 1.98
C ARG A 94 1.91 4.54 2.14
N TRP A 95 2.16 5.55 2.96
CA TRP A 95 3.52 6.04 3.19
C TRP A 95 4.40 4.97 3.83
N GLU A 96 3.91 4.31 4.88
CA GLU A 96 4.60 3.23 5.56
C GLU A 96 4.87 2.04 4.61
N ASP A 97 3.90 1.68 3.78
CA ASP A 97 4.06 0.61 2.80
C ASP A 97 5.19 0.91 1.80
N LEU A 98 5.22 2.12 1.25
CA LEU A 98 6.24 2.53 0.30
C LEU A 98 7.62 2.65 0.94
N VAL A 99 7.72 3.13 2.18
CA VAL A 99 9.00 3.24 2.89
C VAL A 99 9.57 1.87 3.24
N ARG A 100 8.76 0.97 3.83
CA ARG A 100 9.23 -0.37 4.23
C ARG A 100 9.61 -1.28 3.05
N THR A 101 9.08 -0.99 1.87
CA THR A 101 9.40 -1.71 0.62
C THR A 101 10.49 -1.03 -0.21
N GLU A 102 11.05 0.07 0.28
CA GLU A 102 12.06 0.90 -0.39
C GLU A 102 11.59 1.50 -1.74
N LYS A 103 10.27 1.52 -1.98
CA LYS A 103 9.65 2.05 -3.21
C LYS A 103 9.18 3.50 -3.09
N PHE A 104 9.41 4.17 -1.95
CA PHE A 104 8.85 5.49 -1.67
C PHE A 104 9.24 6.53 -2.72
N TYR A 105 10.54 6.72 -2.97
CA TYR A 105 11.01 7.74 -3.89
C TYR A 105 10.56 7.47 -5.33
N GLU A 106 10.78 6.24 -5.80
CA GLU A 106 10.43 5.82 -7.17
C GLU A 106 8.94 5.98 -7.45
N TRP A 107 8.10 5.46 -6.57
CA TRP A 107 6.65 5.47 -6.77
C TRP A 107 6.03 6.85 -6.63
N VAL A 108 6.45 7.63 -5.63
CA VAL A 108 5.93 8.99 -5.47
C VAL A 108 6.34 9.85 -6.66
N LYS A 109 7.59 9.74 -7.15
CA LYS A 109 8.05 10.46 -8.33
C LYS A 109 7.30 10.08 -9.60
N THR A 110 6.94 8.80 -9.74
CA THR A 110 6.26 8.28 -10.93
C THR A 110 4.77 8.63 -10.94
N PHE A 111 4.10 8.51 -9.79
CA PHE A 111 2.64 8.59 -9.73
C PHE A 111 2.09 9.87 -9.11
N ASN A 112 2.93 10.74 -8.57
CA ASN A 112 2.51 12.03 -8.02
C ASN A 112 3.26 13.19 -8.68
N PRO A 113 2.73 13.77 -9.76
CA PRO A 113 3.37 14.86 -10.48
C PRO A 113 3.54 16.14 -9.64
N ASP A 114 2.74 16.30 -8.57
CA ASP A 114 2.81 17.46 -7.70
C ASP A 114 3.96 17.40 -6.68
N ALA A 115 4.60 16.25 -6.53
CA ALA A 115 5.72 16.05 -5.62
C ALA A 115 7.06 16.57 -6.19
N THR A 116 7.09 17.82 -6.66
CA THR A 116 8.24 18.42 -7.36
C THR A 116 9.49 18.58 -6.49
N GLY A 117 9.32 18.71 -5.17
CA GLY A 117 10.40 18.86 -4.19
C GLY A 117 10.89 17.55 -3.56
N LEU A 118 10.43 16.41 -4.06
CA LEU A 118 10.76 15.10 -3.48
C LEU A 118 12.25 14.78 -3.60
N LYS A 119 12.83 14.30 -2.49
CA LYS A 119 14.19 13.78 -2.40
C LYS A 119 14.20 12.44 -1.69
N GLU A 120 15.25 11.64 -1.87
CA GLU A 120 15.32 10.30 -1.30
C GLU A 120 15.27 10.27 0.23
N PHE A 121 15.82 11.27 0.89
CA PHE A 121 15.81 11.36 2.35
C PHE A 121 14.40 11.57 2.94
N HIS A 122 13.42 12.00 2.13
CA HIS A 122 12.03 12.17 2.60
C HIS A 122 11.33 10.86 2.99
N LYS A 123 11.96 9.71 2.74
CA LYS A 123 11.55 8.43 3.35
C LYS A 123 11.61 8.47 4.88
N LEU A 124 12.46 9.30 5.45
CA LEU A 124 12.49 9.61 6.88
C LEU A 124 11.77 10.93 7.11
N ARG A 125 11.21 11.11 8.29
CA ARG A 125 10.61 12.37 8.72
C ARG A 125 11.61 13.17 9.56
N PRO A 126 11.55 14.51 9.55
CA PRO A 126 12.39 15.29 10.43
C PRO A 126 12.08 14.97 11.90
N ILE A 127 13.12 14.86 12.71
CA ILE A 127 12.97 14.76 14.15
C ILE A 127 12.58 16.14 14.67
N PRO A 128 11.50 16.28 15.47
CA PRO A 128 11.08 17.58 15.98
C PRO A 128 12.18 18.26 16.77
N GLN A 129 12.45 19.54 16.48
CA GLN A 129 13.49 20.33 17.17
C GLN A 129 13.32 20.31 18.69
N THR A 130 12.08 20.36 19.16
CA THR A 130 11.77 20.25 20.60
C THR A 130 12.22 18.94 21.26
N HIS A 131 12.38 17.87 20.48
CA HIS A 131 12.96 16.62 20.99
C HIS A 131 14.47 16.78 21.15
N ILE A 132 15.16 17.29 20.13
CA ILE A 132 16.61 17.50 20.13
C ILE A 132 17.01 18.41 21.29
N ASP A 133 16.28 19.52 21.50
CA ASP A 133 16.54 20.49 22.57
C ASP A 133 16.38 19.90 24.00
N ARG A 134 15.62 18.82 24.12
CA ARG A 134 15.37 18.14 25.41
C ARG A 134 16.34 17.02 25.74
N LEU A 135 17.24 16.69 24.83
CA LEU A 135 18.29 15.71 25.12
C LEU A 135 19.21 16.24 26.22
N SER A 136 19.80 15.35 26.99
CA SER A 136 20.71 15.72 28.08
C SER A 136 22.03 14.94 27.96
N PRO A 137 23.14 15.61 27.59
CA PRO A 137 23.22 17.03 27.18
C PRO A 137 22.38 17.34 25.91
N ALA A 138 22.08 18.63 25.70
CA ALA A 138 21.33 19.04 24.50
C ALA A 138 21.98 18.48 23.22
N GLY A 139 21.14 17.90 22.35
CA GLY A 139 21.63 17.27 21.13
C GLY A 139 22.17 18.29 20.12
N VAL A 140 23.14 17.85 19.33
CA VAL A 140 23.65 18.61 18.20
C VAL A 140 22.79 18.27 16.98
N ILE A 141 22.22 19.28 16.31
CA ILE A 141 21.26 19.09 15.22
C ILE A 141 21.83 18.21 14.09
N THR A 142 23.09 18.35 13.74
CA THR A 142 23.75 17.57 12.69
C THR A 142 24.01 16.10 13.08
N GLU A 143 23.93 15.76 14.35
CA GLU A 143 24.12 14.40 14.87
C GLU A 143 22.79 13.71 15.16
N GLU A 144 21.80 14.48 15.61
CA GLU A 144 20.53 13.97 16.11
C GLU A 144 19.40 14.02 15.05
N GLN A 145 19.55 14.87 14.04
CA GLN A 145 18.56 15.01 12.97
C GLN A 145 18.81 14.01 11.83
N ASN A 146 17.75 13.55 11.19
CA ASN A 146 17.87 12.77 9.96
C ASN A 146 18.57 13.56 8.86
N GLU A 147 19.41 12.87 8.11
CA GLU A 147 20.16 13.45 7.00
C GLU A 147 19.22 14.19 6.02
N GLY A 148 19.64 15.37 5.58
CA GLY A 148 18.91 16.22 4.66
C GLY A 148 17.96 17.23 5.30
N TYR A 149 17.80 17.23 6.64
CA TYR A 149 16.94 18.16 7.39
C TYR A 149 17.70 19.17 8.25
N TYR A 150 19.00 19.36 8.01
CA TYR A 150 19.86 20.32 8.69
C TYR A 150 20.69 21.12 7.70
#